data_1a64d1f283e8118f374c19ec7675a425
#
_entry.id   1a64d1f283e8118f374c19ec7675a425
#
_cell.length_a   1.000
_cell.length_b   1.000
_cell.length_c   1.000
_cell.angle_alpha   90.00
_cell.angle_beta   90.00
_cell.angle_gamma   90.00
#
_symmetry.space_group_name_H-M   'P 1'
#
loop_
_entity.id
_entity.type
_entity.pdbx_description
1 polymer ?
#
loop_
_entity_poly.entity_id
_entity_poly.type
_entity_poly.pdbx_seq_one_letter_code
_entity_poly.pdbx_strand_id
1 'polypeptide(L)'
;TEIATHPRHAYAGELVFTAFSGSHQDAIRKCLNNQVEAVSSEHPWDVAYLPIDPRDLGRRYEEVVRINSQSGKGGVLHVLEQQFGITLPRWLQIAFSRVVQEDAERGGGEVDASRIHALFQQHYVATPEGWHLNGYTLDRADDIVSANISLSPSRQLRGQGSGVVGALISAIQEMSGLALEVEGFDEFSLGDHTGAKAMACVRIRQGEQLGEAVALAEDTTAAALQAVLSAAGRALNA
;
A
#
# COMPACT_ATOMS: atom_id res chain seq x y z
N THR A 1 -23.01 37.83 5.05
CA THR A 1 -21.64 38.04 5.57
C THR A 1 -20.95 36.67 5.57
N GLU A 2 -20.05 36.45 4.61
CA GLU A 2 -19.19 35.26 4.57
C GLU A 2 -18.06 35.45 5.60
N ILE A 3 -18.36 35.18 6.86
CA ILE A 3 -17.32 35.08 7.88
C ILE A 3 -16.84 33.60 7.88
N ALA A 4 -15.59 33.40 7.53
CA ALA A 4 -14.98 32.06 7.59
C ALA A 4 -15.05 31.50 9.02
N THR A 5 -15.49 30.28 9.16
CA THR A 5 -15.54 29.59 10.46
C THR A 5 -14.11 29.42 10.99
N HIS A 6 -13.89 29.79 12.26
CA HIS A 6 -12.59 29.60 12.90
C HIS A 6 -12.25 28.10 12.96
N PRO A 7 -11.02 27.66 12.60
CA PRO A 7 -10.65 26.21 12.58
C PRO A 7 -10.91 25.48 13.89
N ARG A 8 -10.88 26.18 15.03
CA ARG A 8 -11.16 25.63 16.37
C ARG A 8 -12.56 25.98 16.88
N HIS A 9 -13.51 26.31 15.99
CA HIS A 9 -14.88 26.59 16.40
C HIS A 9 -15.54 25.30 16.90
N ALA A 10 -16.26 25.38 18.04
CA ALA A 10 -17.01 24.24 18.57
C ALA A 10 -18.02 23.73 17.53
N TYR A 11 -18.05 22.41 17.29
CA TYR A 11 -18.90 21.67 16.34
C TYR A 11 -18.69 21.98 14.85
N ALA A 12 -18.21 23.14 14.47
CA ALA A 12 -18.08 23.54 13.07
C ALA A 12 -16.62 23.73 12.61
N GLY A 13 -15.66 23.78 13.53
CA GLY A 13 -14.24 23.95 13.21
C GLY A 13 -13.64 22.69 12.56
N GLU A 14 -12.57 22.87 11.82
CA GLU A 14 -11.88 21.77 11.12
C GLU A 14 -11.34 20.70 12.07
N LEU A 15 -10.94 21.09 13.29
CA LEU A 15 -10.35 20.20 14.27
C LEU A 15 -11.36 19.37 15.08
N VAL A 16 -12.66 19.60 14.93
CA VAL A 16 -13.70 18.89 15.70
C VAL A 16 -13.70 17.39 15.39
N PHE A 17 -13.42 17.02 14.15
CA PHE A 17 -13.39 15.65 13.68
C PHE A 17 -11.95 15.15 13.41
N THR A 18 -10.96 15.74 14.09
CA THR A 18 -9.56 15.40 13.89
C THR A 18 -9.04 14.52 15.02
N ALA A 19 -8.39 13.42 14.67
CA ALA A 19 -7.68 12.54 15.59
C ALA A 19 -6.21 12.40 15.16
N PHE A 20 -5.27 12.81 16.01
CA PHE A 20 -3.83 12.76 15.71
C PHE A 20 -3.16 11.52 16.29
N SER A 21 -3.71 10.94 17.35
CA SER A 21 -3.17 9.75 17.99
C SER A 21 -3.62 8.49 17.22
N GLY A 22 -2.69 7.59 16.91
CA GLY A 22 -3.00 6.33 16.21
C GLY A 22 -3.97 5.44 16.98
N SER A 23 -3.96 5.47 18.32
CA SER A 23 -4.93 4.75 19.15
C SER A 23 -6.35 5.32 19.03
N HIS A 24 -6.48 6.65 18.91
CA HIS A 24 -7.77 7.31 18.70
C HIS A 24 -8.28 7.00 17.28
N GLN A 25 -7.43 7.09 16.28
CA GLN A 25 -7.79 6.76 14.89
C GLN A 25 -8.25 5.30 14.75
N ASP A 26 -7.56 4.36 15.37
CA ASP A 26 -7.95 2.95 15.36
C ASP A 26 -9.27 2.71 16.10
N ALA A 27 -9.51 3.40 17.22
CA ALA A 27 -10.78 3.34 17.93
C ALA A 27 -11.94 3.88 17.09
N ILE A 28 -11.77 5.07 16.47
CA ILE A 28 -12.77 5.65 15.55
C ILE A 28 -13.08 4.68 14.41
N ARG A 29 -12.07 4.12 13.77
CA ARG A 29 -12.23 3.15 12.67
C ARG A 29 -13.05 1.94 13.11
N LYS A 30 -12.73 1.35 14.26
CA LYS A 30 -13.47 0.19 14.79
C LYS A 30 -14.93 0.53 15.09
N CYS A 31 -15.16 1.71 15.69
CA CYS A 31 -16.52 2.15 15.98
C CYS A 31 -17.32 2.42 14.70
N LEU A 32 -16.73 3.10 13.69
CA LEU A 32 -17.39 3.37 12.40
C LEU A 32 -17.76 2.08 11.68
N ASN A 33 -16.90 1.06 11.69
CA ASN A 33 -17.19 -0.24 11.08
C ASN A 33 -18.33 -1.00 11.78
N ASN A 34 -18.58 -0.70 13.05
CA ASN A 34 -19.66 -1.32 13.83
C ASN A 34 -20.92 -0.43 13.92
N GLN A 35 -20.84 0.82 13.46
CA GLN A 35 -21.99 1.74 13.49
C GLN A 35 -23.06 1.31 12.49
N VAL A 36 -24.31 1.25 12.95
CA VAL A 36 -25.45 0.99 12.08
C VAL A 36 -25.67 2.19 11.16
N GLU A 37 -26.02 1.95 9.89
CA GLU A 37 -26.22 3.02 8.90
C GLU A 37 -27.28 4.07 9.30
N ALA A 38 -28.33 3.63 10.01
CA ALA A 38 -29.38 4.51 10.48
C ALA A 38 -29.27 4.75 12.00
N VAL A 39 -28.95 5.97 12.39
CA VAL A 39 -28.98 6.39 13.80
C VAL A 39 -30.46 6.56 14.23
N SER A 40 -30.83 5.96 15.34
CA SER A 40 -32.18 6.01 15.91
C SER A 40 -32.11 6.03 17.44
N SER A 41 -33.27 6.15 18.11
CA SER A 41 -33.32 6.03 19.57
C SER A 41 -32.89 4.66 20.09
N GLU A 42 -33.02 3.61 19.28
CA GLU A 42 -32.59 2.24 19.59
C GLU A 42 -31.12 1.99 19.22
N HIS A 43 -30.62 2.71 18.23
CA HIS A 43 -29.23 2.64 17.74
C HIS A 43 -28.67 4.07 17.68
N PRO A 44 -28.28 4.66 18.82
CA PRO A 44 -27.72 6.02 18.85
C PRO A 44 -26.34 6.03 18.22
N TRP A 45 -25.91 7.24 17.85
CA TRP A 45 -24.52 7.47 17.45
C TRP A 45 -23.57 7.13 18.61
N ASP A 46 -22.70 6.16 18.41
CA ASP A 46 -21.77 5.65 19.43
C ASP A 46 -20.38 5.41 18.81
N VAL A 47 -19.74 6.49 18.39
CA VAL A 47 -18.39 6.44 17.86
C VAL A 47 -17.43 7.17 18.81
N ALA A 48 -16.44 6.42 19.32
CA ALA A 48 -15.43 6.96 20.22
C ALA A 48 -14.75 8.19 19.62
N TYR A 49 -14.56 9.23 20.43
CA TYR A 49 -13.95 10.52 20.06
C TYR A 49 -14.72 11.37 19.05
N LEU A 50 -15.86 10.91 18.55
CA LEU A 50 -16.74 11.67 17.66
C LEU A 50 -18.09 11.91 18.35
N PRO A 51 -18.28 13.08 18.99
CA PRO A 51 -19.49 13.36 19.75
C PRO A 51 -20.75 13.54 18.86
N ILE A 52 -20.55 13.74 17.56
CA ILE A 52 -21.61 13.97 16.57
C ILE A 52 -21.22 13.23 15.29
N ASP A 53 -22.23 12.71 14.57
CA ASP A 53 -22.02 12.19 13.22
C ASP A 53 -21.57 13.33 12.27
N PRO A 54 -20.41 13.24 11.63
CA PRO A 54 -19.96 14.27 10.70
C PRO A 54 -20.96 14.57 9.58
N ARG A 55 -21.75 13.57 9.16
CA ARG A 55 -22.80 13.73 8.12
C ARG A 55 -23.91 14.72 8.51
N ASP A 56 -24.20 14.83 9.80
CA ASP A 56 -25.20 15.78 10.31
C ASP A 56 -24.76 17.24 10.11
N LEU A 57 -23.46 17.47 9.92
CA LEU A 57 -22.85 18.76 9.65
C LEU A 57 -22.42 18.94 8.18
N GLY A 58 -22.88 18.05 7.29
CA GLY A 58 -22.52 18.10 5.87
C GLY A 58 -21.05 17.75 5.60
N ARG A 59 -20.39 17.05 6.52
CA ARG A 59 -18.99 16.61 6.41
C ARG A 59 -18.89 15.13 6.05
N ARG A 60 -17.68 14.70 5.71
CA ARG A 60 -17.36 13.31 5.39
C ARG A 60 -16.47 12.70 6.46
N TYR A 61 -16.46 11.39 6.56
CA TYR A 61 -15.59 10.65 7.49
C TYR A 61 -14.10 10.80 7.16
N GLU A 62 -13.76 11.04 5.90
CA GLU A 62 -12.37 11.28 5.47
C GLU A 62 -11.76 12.54 6.12
N GLU A 63 -12.59 13.50 6.51
CA GLU A 63 -12.17 14.72 7.22
C GLU A 63 -11.82 14.44 8.69
N VAL A 64 -12.21 13.27 9.20
CA VAL A 64 -12.00 12.89 10.60
C VAL A 64 -10.58 12.41 10.88
N VAL A 65 -9.95 11.76 9.91
CA VAL A 65 -8.61 11.18 10.05
C VAL A 65 -7.59 12.05 9.32
N ARG A 66 -6.82 12.82 10.09
CA ARG A 66 -5.66 13.57 9.58
C ARG A 66 -4.38 12.90 10.04
N ILE A 67 -3.44 12.75 9.11
CA ILE A 67 -2.15 12.11 9.34
C ILE A 67 -1.10 13.18 9.60
N ASN A 68 -0.39 13.05 10.71
CA ASN A 68 0.80 13.84 11.02
C ASN A 68 1.91 12.93 11.56
N SER A 69 3.05 13.49 11.93
CA SER A 69 4.21 12.74 12.45
C SER A 69 3.90 11.91 13.71
N GLN A 70 2.84 12.25 14.46
CA GLN A 70 2.40 11.51 15.65
C GLN A 70 1.28 10.51 15.34
N SER A 71 0.75 10.52 14.12
CA SER A 71 -0.28 9.57 13.69
C SER A 71 0.33 8.18 13.57
N GLY A 72 -0.24 7.22 14.28
CA GLY A 72 0.22 5.84 14.24
C GLY A 72 -0.10 5.15 12.91
N LYS A 73 0.41 3.93 12.73
CA LYS A 73 0.20 3.07 11.56
C LYS A 73 -1.27 2.97 11.12
N GLY A 74 -2.19 2.93 12.08
CA GLY A 74 -3.63 2.75 11.83
C GLY A 74 -4.24 3.83 10.94
N GLY A 75 -3.83 5.09 11.11
CA GLY A 75 -4.34 6.20 10.29
C GLY A 75 -3.91 6.11 8.83
N VAL A 76 -2.61 5.89 8.59
CA VAL A 76 -2.06 5.75 7.23
C VAL A 76 -2.72 4.60 6.47
N LEU A 77 -2.85 3.45 7.14
CA LEU A 77 -3.45 2.25 6.55
C LEU A 77 -4.93 2.43 6.27
N HIS A 78 -5.65 3.09 7.18
CA HIS A 78 -7.06 3.41 6.98
C HIS A 78 -7.28 4.28 5.73
N VAL A 79 -6.45 5.29 5.51
CA VAL A 79 -6.53 6.13 4.32
C VAL A 79 -6.28 5.31 3.04
N LEU A 80 -5.25 4.45 3.01
CA LEU A 80 -4.99 3.59 1.86
C LEU A 80 -6.15 2.63 1.57
N GLU A 81 -6.70 2.00 2.61
CA GLU A 81 -7.79 1.03 2.49
C GLU A 81 -9.09 1.70 2.04
N GLN A 82 -9.50 2.79 2.71
CA GLN A 82 -10.80 3.42 2.47
C GLN A 82 -10.86 4.27 1.20
N GLN A 83 -9.77 4.95 0.86
CA GLN A 83 -9.78 5.86 -0.30
C GLN A 83 -9.23 5.23 -1.57
N PHE A 84 -8.35 4.24 -1.43
CA PHE A 84 -7.67 3.64 -2.58
C PHE A 84 -7.89 2.13 -2.70
N GLY A 85 -8.59 1.50 -1.75
CA GLY A 85 -8.85 0.06 -1.74
C GLY A 85 -7.58 -0.81 -1.59
N ILE A 86 -6.52 -0.25 -1.02
CA ILE A 86 -5.20 -0.90 -0.92
C ILE A 86 -5.01 -1.45 0.49
N THR A 87 -4.98 -2.77 0.62
CA THR A 87 -4.65 -3.47 1.86
C THR A 87 -3.24 -4.03 1.76
N LEU A 88 -2.37 -3.69 2.71
CA LEU A 88 -0.96 -4.09 2.71
C LEU A 88 -0.69 -5.25 3.67
N PRO A 89 0.28 -6.14 3.37
CA PRO A 89 0.76 -7.12 4.33
C PRO A 89 1.45 -6.44 5.51
N ARG A 90 1.45 -7.10 6.68
CA ARG A 90 1.92 -6.49 7.93
C ARG A 90 3.34 -5.92 7.87
N TRP A 91 4.23 -6.61 7.18
CA TRP A 91 5.62 -6.17 7.04
C TRP A 91 5.72 -4.86 6.23
N LEU A 92 4.91 -4.71 5.17
CA LEU A 92 4.87 -3.51 4.34
C LEU A 92 4.14 -2.35 5.03
N GLN A 93 3.12 -2.66 5.86
CA GLN A 93 2.45 -1.66 6.69
C GLN A 93 3.44 -0.92 7.61
N ILE A 94 4.39 -1.67 8.19
CA ILE A 94 5.43 -1.10 9.08
C ILE A 94 6.38 -0.21 8.28
N ALA A 95 6.87 -0.70 7.14
CA ALA A 95 7.80 0.02 6.28
C ALA A 95 7.16 1.30 5.73
N PHE A 96 5.95 1.21 5.17
CA PHE A 96 5.26 2.35 4.60
C PHE A 96 4.87 3.42 5.63
N SER A 97 4.43 3.00 6.82
CA SER A 97 4.13 3.96 7.90
C SER A 97 5.35 4.80 8.30
N ARG A 98 6.55 4.23 8.23
CA ARG A 98 7.80 4.97 8.46
C ARG A 98 8.06 5.99 7.36
N VAL A 99 7.86 5.63 6.10
CA VAL A 99 8.00 6.55 4.95
C VAL A 99 7.09 7.77 5.11
N VAL A 100 5.81 7.56 5.46
CA VAL A 100 4.85 8.66 5.66
C VAL A 100 5.24 9.52 6.88
N GLN A 101 5.70 8.90 7.97
CA GLN A 101 6.16 9.62 9.15
C GLN A 101 7.37 10.51 8.85
N GLU A 102 8.37 10.00 8.14
CA GLU A 102 9.55 10.75 7.73
C GLU A 102 9.20 11.92 6.77
N ASP A 103 8.20 11.74 5.90
CA ASP A 103 7.71 12.81 5.02
C ASP A 103 6.99 13.89 5.83
N ALA A 104 6.14 13.52 6.79
CA ALA A 104 5.45 14.45 7.70
C ALA A 104 6.44 15.27 8.52
N GLU A 105 7.49 14.64 9.07
CA GLU A 105 8.53 15.31 9.85
C GLU A 105 9.31 16.32 9.01
N ARG A 106 9.66 15.97 7.76
CA ARG A 106 10.35 16.88 6.82
C ARG A 106 9.47 18.04 6.36
N GLY A 107 8.19 17.77 6.12
CA GLY A 107 7.23 18.77 5.67
C GLY A 107 6.70 19.68 6.79
N GLY A 108 6.95 19.33 8.07
CA GLY A 108 6.53 20.11 9.25
C GLY A 108 5.01 20.22 9.42
N GLY A 109 4.23 19.31 8.82
CA GLY A 109 2.79 19.41 8.77
C GLY A 109 2.03 18.10 8.65
N GLU A 110 0.77 18.22 8.36
CA GLU A 110 -0.14 17.12 8.06
C GLU A 110 0.13 16.56 6.66
N VAL A 111 -0.02 15.25 6.50
CA VAL A 111 0.06 14.55 5.22
C VAL A 111 -1.36 14.19 4.79
N ASP A 112 -1.82 14.70 3.68
CA ASP A 112 -3.14 14.39 3.12
C ASP A 112 -3.16 13.03 2.38
N ALA A 113 -4.35 12.57 2.05
CA ALA A 113 -4.54 11.28 1.38
C ALA A 113 -3.85 11.22 0.00
N SER A 114 -3.85 12.31 -0.74
CA SER A 114 -3.21 12.39 -2.06
C SER A 114 -1.68 12.23 -1.93
N ARG A 115 -1.10 12.86 -0.91
CA ARG A 115 0.33 12.74 -0.62
C ARG A 115 0.70 11.32 -0.14
N ILE A 116 -0.13 10.71 0.72
CA ILE A 116 0.05 9.31 1.14
C ILE A 116 0.06 8.39 -0.07
N HIS A 117 -0.91 8.53 -0.98
CA HIS A 117 -0.95 7.74 -2.20
C HIS A 117 0.28 7.99 -3.10
N ALA A 118 0.68 9.25 -3.28
CA ALA A 118 1.88 9.59 -4.05
C ALA A 118 3.16 8.96 -3.48
N LEU A 119 3.32 8.98 -2.15
CA LEU A 119 4.43 8.31 -1.47
C LEU A 119 4.39 6.78 -1.70
N PHE A 120 3.21 6.17 -1.60
CA PHE A 120 3.06 4.75 -1.89
C PHE A 120 3.45 4.42 -3.32
N GLN A 121 2.95 5.17 -4.30
CA GLN A 121 3.31 5.00 -5.71
C GLN A 121 4.81 5.16 -5.94
N GLN A 122 5.41 6.20 -5.40
CA GLN A 122 6.83 6.51 -5.57
C GLN A 122 7.74 5.44 -4.94
N HIS A 123 7.44 5.03 -3.70
CA HIS A 123 8.34 4.15 -2.94
C HIS A 123 8.16 2.66 -3.27
N TYR A 124 6.96 2.23 -3.67
CA TYR A 124 6.68 0.80 -3.82
C TYR A 124 6.19 0.39 -5.21
N VAL A 125 5.46 1.24 -5.93
CA VAL A 125 4.87 0.87 -7.23
C VAL A 125 5.76 1.27 -8.40
N ALA A 126 6.42 2.42 -8.34
CA ALA A 126 7.32 2.89 -9.41
C ALA A 126 8.40 1.84 -9.70
N THR A 127 8.48 1.41 -10.94
CA THR A 127 9.44 0.39 -11.39
C THR A 127 10.80 1.03 -11.65
N PRO A 128 11.91 0.48 -11.12
CA PRO A 128 13.25 0.94 -11.47
C PRO A 128 13.53 0.81 -12.97
N GLU A 129 14.36 1.71 -13.51
CA GLU A 129 14.72 1.70 -14.93
C GLU A 129 15.36 0.36 -15.33
N GLY A 130 14.94 -0.19 -16.46
CA GLY A 130 15.42 -1.47 -16.97
C GLY A 130 14.82 -2.72 -16.31
N TRP A 131 13.85 -2.55 -15.38
CA TRP A 131 13.18 -3.65 -14.68
C TRP A 131 11.70 -3.77 -14.99
N HIS A 132 11.21 -3.10 -16.01
CA HIS A 132 9.82 -3.18 -16.42
C HIS A 132 9.56 -4.46 -17.21
N LEU A 133 8.54 -5.23 -16.79
CA LEU A 133 8.07 -6.43 -17.49
C LEU A 133 7.43 -6.04 -18.83
N ASN A 134 7.98 -6.54 -19.91
CA ASN A 134 7.42 -6.33 -21.27
C ASN A 134 6.63 -7.55 -21.76
N GLY A 135 6.98 -8.74 -21.29
CA GLY A 135 6.27 -9.98 -21.62
C GLY A 135 6.95 -11.19 -20.98
N TYR A 136 6.24 -12.31 -20.97
CA TYR A 136 6.78 -13.56 -20.45
C TYR A 136 6.18 -14.78 -21.16
N THR A 137 6.90 -15.89 -21.14
CA THR A 137 6.41 -17.24 -21.45
C THR A 137 6.82 -18.20 -20.35
N LEU A 138 5.91 -19.08 -19.99
CA LEU A 138 6.12 -20.08 -18.94
C LEU A 138 5.83 -21.47 -19.53
N ASP A 139 6.78 -22.37 -19.35
CA ASP A 139 6.63 -23.78 -19.68
C ASP A 139 6.78 -24.61 -18.40
N ARG A 140 5.89 -25.55 -18.17
CA ARG A 140 5.95 -26.47 -17.03
C ARG A 140 6.17 -27.88 -17.51
N ALA A 141 7.22 -28.51 -17.00
CA ALA A 141 7.49 -29.93 -17.17
C ALA A 141 7.72 -30.56 -15.78
N ASP A 142 6.85 -31.50 -15.40
CA ASP A 142 6.81 -32.08 -14.06
C ASP A 142 6.71 -30.99 -12.97
N ASP A 143 7.67 -30.95 -12.03
CA ASP A 143 7.73 -29.97 -10.94
C ASP A 143 8.61 -28.75 -11.28
N ILE A 144 9.06 -28.61 -12.53
CA ILE A 144 9.93 -27.52 -12.96
C ILE A 144 9.16 -26.54 -13.83
N VAL A 145 9.23 -25.26 -13.45
CA VAL A 145 8.78 -24.12 -14.27
C VAL A 145 9.99 -23.49 -14.93
N SER A 146 9.95 -23.43 -16.26
CA SER A 146 10.92 -22.70 -17.07
C SER A 146 10.30 -21.34 -17.47
N ALA A 147 10.95 -20.24 -17.11
CA ALA A 147 10.47 -18.90 -17.39
C ALA A 147 11.40 -18.18 -18.38
N ASN A 148 10.83 -17.60 -19.43
CA ASN A 148 11.50 -16.64 -20.30
C ASN A 148 10.81 -15.29 -20.12
N ILE A 149 11.55 -14.29 -19.61
CA ILE A 149 11.05 -12.98 -19.22
C ILE A 149 11.68 -11.92 -20.08
N SER A 150 10.86 -11.11 -20.72
CA SER A 150 11.30 -9.95 -21.51
C SER A 150 11.18 -8.68 -20.69
N LEU A 151 12.25 -7.91 -20.58
CA LEU A 151 12.28 -6.59 -19.92
C LEU A 151 12.43 -5.48 -20.96
N SER A 152 11.89 -4.32 -20.65
CA SER A 152 12.12 -3.10 -21.45
C SER A 152 13.52 -2.52 -21.11
N PRO A 153 14.30 -2.03 -22.13
CA PRO A 153 13.94 -1.96 -23.55
C PRO A 153 14.16 -3.25 -24.33
N SER A 154 15.04 -4.18 -23.93
CA SER A 154 15.35 -5.38 -24.74
C SER A 154 16.11 -6.50 -24.02
N ARG A 155 16.11 -6.51 -22.68
CA ARG A 155 16.78 -7.56 -21.90
C ARG A 155 15.90 -8.80 -21.81
N GLN A 156 16.53 -9.98 -21.92
CA GLN A 156 15.87 -11.27 -21.75
C GLN A 156 16.49 -11.98 -20.53
N LEU A 157 15.62 -12.52 -19.68
CA LEU A 157 15.99 -13.37 -18.56
C LEU A 157 15.42 -14.78 -18.79
N ARG A 158 16.19 -15.81 -18.45
CA ARG A 158 15.76 -17.21 -18.51
C ARG A 158 16.15 -17.91 -17.24
N GLY A 159 15.22 -18.63 -16.64
CA GLY A 159 15.49 -19.39 -15.41
C GLY A 159 14.51 -20.52 -15.19
N GLN A 160 14.85 -21.37 -14.27
CA GLN A 160 14.06 -22.53 -13.87
C GLN A 160 13.90 -22.58 -12.35
N GLY A 161 12.76 -23.06 -11.90
CA GLY A 161 12.45 -23.18 -10.49
C GLY A 161 11.23 -24.07 -10.23
N SER A 162 10.90 -24.31 -8.98
CA SER A 162 9.68 -25.05 -8.59
C SER A 162 8.38 -24.26 -8.82
N GLY A 163 8.51 -22.97 -9.10
CA GLY A 163 7.41 -22.06 -9.40
C GLY A 163 7.88 -20.81 -10.13
N VAL A 164 6.93 -19.97 -10.56
CA VAL A 164 7.20 -18.79 -11.39
C VAL A 164 8.16 -17.81 -10.72
N VAL A 165 7.94 -17.50 -9.44
CA VAL A 165 8.81 -16.61 -8.66
C VAL A 165 10.21 -17.19 -8.53
N GLY A 166 10.32 -18.48 -8.19
CA GLY A 166 11.62 -19.17 -8.07
C GLY A 166 12.39 -19.19 -9.39
N ALA A 167 11.71 -19.42 -10.51
CA ALA A 167 12.32 -19.39 -11.84
C ALA A 167 12.85 -18.00 -12.20
N LEU A 168 12.10 -16.94 -11.87
CA LEU A 168 12.54 -15.56 -12.10
C LEU A 168 13.73 -15.17 -11.18
N ILE A 169 13.68 -15.52 -9.89
CA ILE A 169 14.81 -15.27 -8.97
C ILE A 169 16.08 -15.96 -9.47
N SER A 170 15.98 -17.24 -9.88
CA SER A 170 17.11 -17.97 -10.48
C SER A 170 17.69 -17.24 -11.70
N ALA A 171 16.83 -16.75 -12.59
CA ALA A 171 17.25 -15.98 -13.77
C ALA A 171 17.96 -14.66 -13.40
N ILE A 172 17.48 -13.95 -12.38
CA ILE A 172 18.10 -12.70 -11.91
C ILE A 172 19.45 -12.99 -11.23
N GLN A 173 19.54 -14.05 -10.42
CA GLN A 173 20.79 -14.45 -9.78
C GLN A 173 21.85 -14.86 -10.81
N GLU A 174 21.47 -15.60 -11.86
CA GLU A 174 22.38 -15.94 -12.96
C GLU A 174 22.88 -14.70 -13.69
N MET A 175 21.99 -13.75 -13.97
CA MET A 175 22.33 -12.50 -14.65
C MET A 175 23.23 -11.59 -13.80
N SER A 176 22.96 -11.46 -12.50
CA SER A 176 23.65 -10.51 -11.62
C SER A 176 24.89 -11.11 -10.97
N GLY A 177 24.98 -12.42 -10.86
CA GLY A 177 26.02 -13.12 -10.07
C GLY A 177 25.83 -12.97 -8.56
N LEU A 178 24.70 -12.44 -8.09
CA LEU A 178 24.42 -12.15 -6.68
C LEU A 178 23.30 -13.02 -6.13
N ALA A 179 23.44 -13.44 -4.87
CA ALA A 179 22.39 -14.18 -4.19
C ALA A 179 21.24 -13.25 -3.79
N LEU A 180 20.02 -13.69 -4.06
CA LEU A 180 18.79 -12.99 -3.69
C LEU A 180 17.92 -13.91 -2.84
N GLU A 181 17.35 -13.38 -1.77
CA GLU A 181 16.45 -14.10 -0.87
C GLU A 181 15.09 -13.38 -0.84
N VAL A 182 14.01 -14.13 -1.08
CA VAL A 182 12.64 -13.62 -0.94
C VAL A 182 12.22 -13.74 0.53
N GLU A 183 12.15 -12.62 1.23
CA GLU A 183 11.75 -12.57 2.66
C GLU A 183 10.25 -12.37 2.86
N GLY A 184 9.56 -11.83 1.86
CA GLY A 184 8.12 -11.62 1.92
C GLY A 184 7.51 -11.68 0.53
N PHE A 185 6.38 -12.39 0.42
CA PHE A 185 5.59 -12.50 -0.79
C PHE A 185 4.12 -12.66 -0.41
N ASP A 186 3.31 -11.70 -0.82
CA ASP A 186 1.87 -11.71 -0.60
C ASP A 186 1.14 -11.30 -1.87
N GLU A 187 0.02 -11.95 -2.17
CA GLU A 187 -0.85 -11.65 -3.30
C GLU A 187 -2.26 -11.36 -2.82
N PHE A 188 -2.91 -10.36 -3.43
CA PHE A 188 -4.26 -9.92 -3.11
C PHE A 188 -5.05 -9.66 -4.39
N SER A 189 -6.36 -9.90 -4.33
CA SER A 189 -7.31 -9.40 -5.33
C SER A 189 -7.83 -8.04 -4.88
N LEU A 190 -7.78 -7.04 -5.75
CA LEU A 190 -8.36 -5.72 -5.50
C LEU A 190 -9.82 -5.69 -5.99
N GLY A 191 -10.73 -6.22 -5.19
CA GLY A 191 -12.16 -6.31 -5.45
C GLY A 191 -12.69 -7.73 -5.51
N ASP A 192 -14.03 -7.86 -5.46
CA ASP A 192 -14.75 -9.14 -5.35
C ASP A 192 -15.37 -9.60 -6.69
N HIS A 193 -14.95 -9.05 -7.81
CA HIS A 193 -15.49 -9.36 -9.13
C HIS A 193 -14.46 -10.00 -10.06
N THR A 194 -14.91 -10.71 -11.10
CA THR A 194 -14.09 -11.47 -12.06
C THR A 194 -13.12 -10.62 -12.91
N GLY A 195 -13.13 -9.30 -12.80
CA GLY A 195 -12.18 -8.39 -13.45
C GLY A 195 -11.33 -7.60 -12.44
N ALA A 196 -11.29 -8.07 -11.18
CA ALA A 196 -10.48 -7.43 -10.15
C ALA A 196 -8.98 -7.53 -10.50
N LYS A 197 -8.25 -6.43 -10.36
CA LYS A 197 -6.79 -6.44 -10.55
C LYS A 197 -6.11 -7.24 -9.43
N ALA A 198 -5.04 -7.92 -9.79
CA ALA A 198 -4.15 -8.55 -8.84
C ALA A 198 -3.12 -7.54 -8.33
N MET A 199 -2.81 -7.62 -7.04
CA MET A 199 -1.73 -6.90 -6.38
C MET A 199 -0.76 -7.90 -5.79
N ALA A 200 0.53 -7.79 -6.11
CA ALA A 200 1.60 -8.57 -5.50
C ALA A 200 2.54 -7.65 -4.72
N CYS A 201 2.87 -8.05 -3.49
CA CYS A 201 3.81 -7.37 -2.62
C CYS A 201 5.02 -8.27 -2.40
N VAL A 202 6.23 -7.78 -2.67
CA VAL A 202 7.46 -8.56 -2.59
C VAL A 202 8.53 -7.83 -1.81
N ARG A 203 9.25 -8.56 -0.98
CA ARG A 203 10.47 -8.13 -0.28
C ARG A 203 11.61 -9.07 -0.64
N ILE A 204 12.70 -8.51 -1.14
CA ILE A 204 13.92 -9.25 -1.53
C ILE A 204 15.11 -8.68 -0.79
N ARG A 205 15.92 -9.57 -0.24
CA ARG A 205 17.22 -9.24 0.36
C ARG A 205 18.37 -9.62 -0.58
N GLN A 206 19.32 -8.71 -0.70
CA GLN A 206 20.64 -8.94 -1.32
C GLN A 206 21.72 -8.46 -0.36
N GLY A 207 22.40 -9.36 0.34
CA GLY A 207 23.33 -8.98 1.41
C GLY A 207 22.63 -8.16 2.50
N GLU A 208 23.07 -6.91 2.69
CA GLU A 208 22.42 -5.96 3.62
C GLU A 208 21.34 -5.10 2.96
N GLN A 209 21.26 -5.13 1.63
CA GLN A 209 20.29 -4.32 0.87
C GLN A 209 18.90 -4.98 0.85
N LEU A 210 17.88 -4.16 0.97
CA LEU A 210 16.48 -4.58 0.99
C LEU A 210 15.70 -3.88 -0.12
N GLY A 211 15.14 -4.65 -1.03
CA GLY A 211 14.23 -4.16 -2.06
C GLY A 211 12.80 -4.56 -1.75
N GLU A 212 11.90 -3.59 -1.69
CA GLU A 212 10.47 -3.78 -1.48
C GLU A 212 9.70 -3.20 -2.65
N ALA A 213 8.74 -3.93 -3.18
CA ALA A 213 7.92 -3.46 -4.28
C ALA A 213 6.49 -4.01 -4.24
N VAL A 214 5.61 -3.26 -4.87
CA VAL A 214 4.22 -3.63 -5.12
C VAL A 214 3.95 -3.48 -6.61
N ALA A 215 3.30 -4.45 -7.20
CA ALA A 215 2.83 -4.36 -8.58
C ALA A 215 1.34 -4.69 -8.68
N LEU A 216 0.70 -4.05 -9.65
CA LEU A 216 -0.71 -4.17 -9.96
C LEU A 216 -0.84 -4.62 -11.42
N ALA A 217 -1.56 -5.70 -11.68
CA ALA A 217 -1.79 -6.19 -13.04
C ALA A 217 -3.17 -6.83 -13.19
N GLU A 218 -3.56 -7.12 -14.43
CA GLU A 218 -4.82 -7.81 -14.75
C GLU A 218 -4.80 -9.27 -14.29
N ASP A 219 -3.63 -9.90 -14.22
CA ASP A 219 -3.45 -11.26 -13.72
C ASP A 219 -2.39 -11.36 -12.63
N THR A 220 -2.53 -12.39 -11.78
CA THR A 220 -1.65 -12.63 -10.63
C THR A 220 -0.21 -12.88 -11.04
N THR A 221 0.02 -13.62 -12.14
CA THR A 221 1.37 -13.94 -12.62
C THR A 221 2.12 -12.68 -13.07
N ALA A 222 1.48 -11.82 -13.85
CA ALA A 222 2.07 -10.55 -14.27
C ALA A 222 2.37 -9.64 -13.07
N ALA A 223 1.44 -9.56 -12.10
CA ALA A 223 1.66 -8.82 -10.86
C ALA A 223 2.85 -9.36 -10.06
N ALA A 224 2.92 -10.68 -9.87
CA ALA A 224 4.01 -11.34 -9.17
C ALA A 224 5.37 -11.10 -9.85
N LEU A 225 5.44 -11.32 -11.16
CA LEU A 225 6.68 -11.11 -11.93
C LEU A 225 7.15 -9.66 -11.87
N GLN A 226 6.26 -8.69 -12.08
CA GLN A 226 6.61 -7.27 -12.01
C GLN A 226 7.04 -6.85 -10.60
N ALA A 227 6.37 -7.34 -9.55
CA ALA A 227 6.75 -7.04 -8.18
C ALA A 227 8.15 -7.59 -7.84
N VAL A 228 8.45 -8.84 -8.24
CA VAL A 228 9.77 -9.45 -8.06
C VAL A 228 10.84 -8.67 -8.81
N LEU A 229 10.60 -8.30 -10.07
CA LEU A 229 11.52 -7.49 -10.88
C LEU A 229 11.81 -6.15 -10.22
N SER A 230 10.78 -5.46 -9.78
CA SER A 230 10.93 -4.14 -9.15
C SER A 230 11.66 -4.23 -7.80
N ALA A 231 11.35 -5.25 -6.97
CA ALA A 231 12.03 -5.46 -5.70
C ALA A 231 13.51 -5.84 -5.89
N ALA A 232 13.80 -6.75 -6.84
CA ALA A 232 15.18 -7.13 -7.17
C ALA A 232 15.97 -5.93 -7.72
N GLY A 233 15.37 -5.14 -8.63
CA GLY A 233 15.99 -3.92 -9.16
C GLY A 233 16.34 -2.91 -8.08
N ARG A 234 15.52 -2.76 -7.05
CA ARG A 234 15.80 -1.90 -5.90
C ARG A 234 16.92 -2.45 -5.02
N ALA A 235 16.90 -3.76 -4.72
CA ALA A 235 17.93 -4.40 -3.92
C ALA A 235 19.31 -4.41 -4.60
N LEU A 236 19.36 -4.46 -5.93
CA LEU A 236 20.61 -4.51 -6.71
C LEU A 236 21.16 -3.11 -7.07
N ASN A 237 20.32 -2.06 -7.04
CA ASN A 237 20.70 -0.68 -7.37
C ASN A 237 20.84 0.22 -6.13
N ALA A 238 20.69 -0.32 -4.93
CA ALA A 238 20.73 0.41 -3.66
C ALA A 238 22.17 0.76 -3.20
#